data_ff6bd082d0471c178d1957db76abe321
#
_entry.id   ff6bd082d0471c178d1957db76abe321
#
_cell.length_a   1.000
_cell.length_b   1.000
_cell.length_c   1.000
_cell.angle_alpha   90.00
_cell.angle_beta   90.00
_cell.angle_gamma   90.00
#
_symmetry.space_group_name_H-M   'P 1'
#
loop_
_entity.id
_entity.type
_entity.pdbx_description
1 polymer ?
#
loop_
_entity_poly.entity_id
_entity_poly.type
_entity_poly.pdbx_seq_one_letter_code
_entity_poly.pdbx_strand_id
1 'polypeptide(L)'
;MTTMNPRSSLNAAVPFAKRTDAVDFAGSDPLLGKLRLVGDWSIEWVGGHRGPFRLEISAPQIIEVRDERAERLPDFRTSRDGWLKGLQLAGVKAEECTISGAFLHESLIVKSTPGVGERIYVRGEDYDFDPDWGTLWRLEGGAISGEQEVWIDSSYVPQRIDSLVWDASGSVLLKEGQPHISMPGVPELREGETRLANIHLPGPISRLGEDNLFPVLESAFPEEPRQGRPFADELLPRTLAKLRSGEPLRILAWGDSVTGYKRYQVSFKEWLQARFPSAQIELLTVAWGGKTSVDYLAEPPGSEYHFEEKVLGAKPDLIISEFVNDASLEEKETEILKRHARLLASFREIGTEWIILTPHYVKPDWMGLARQRDIDEDPRLYVRVLREFSAINRIALADASRRYGRLWRQGIPFLTLMENGINHPNRDGHQIFAESLISLFAGSSSI
;
A
#
# COMPACT_ATOMS: atom_id res chain seq x y z
N MET A 1 24.15 -5.95 -1.50
CA MET A 1 23.42 -6.98 -0.73
C MET A 1 23.50 -6.61 0.73
N THR A 2 22.60 -5.77 1.18
CA THR A 2 22.46 -5.44 2.60
C THR A 2 21.24 -6.21 3.08
N THR A 3 21.50 -7.28 3.82
CA THR A 3 20.49 -8.06 4.49
C THR A 3 19.85 -7.16 5.55
N MET A 4 18.60 -6.77 5.34
CA MET A 4 17.80 -6.21 6.42
C MET A 4 17.70 -7.26 7.54
N ASN A 5 18.32 -6.97 8.67
CA ASN A 5 18.29 -7.81 9.85
C ASN A 5 16.94 -7.57 10.57
N PRO A 6 16.04 -8.56 10.69
CA PRO A 6 14.74 -8.37 11.31
C PRO A 6 14.76 -8.34 12.84
N ARG A 7 15.93 -8.12 13.47
CA ARG A 7 16.05 -8.08 14.93
C ARG A 7 16.85 -6.87 15.40
N SER A 8 16.20 -5.71 15.43
CA SER A 8 16.56 -4.69 16.40
C SER A 8 15.33 -4.40 17.26
N SER A 9 15.33 -4.94 18.46
CA SER A 9 14.40 -4.60 19.54
C SER A 9 14.59 -3.13 19.90
N LEU A 10 13.81 -2.24 19.33
CA LEU A 10 13.63 -0.88 19.83
C LEU A 10 12.48 -0.88 20.85
N ASN A 11 12.84 -1.31 22.07
CA ASN A 11 12.10 -0.93 23.26
C ASN A 11 12.53 0.49 23.66
N ALA A 12 11.90 1.48 23.06
CA ALA A 12 11.79 2.81 23.64
C ALA A 12 10.37 3.30 23.30
N ALA A 13 9.44 2.96 24.18
CA ALA A 13 8.09 3.50 24.15
C ALA A 13 8.17 5.02 24.34
N VAL A 14 8.05 5.78 23.24
CA VAL A 14 7.65 7.17 23.31
C VAL A 14 6.19 7.16 23.76
N PRO A 15 5.81 7.82 24.87
CA PRO A 15 4.43 7.85 25.31
C PRO A 15 3.62 8.66 24.31
N PHE A 16 2.88 7.96 23.44
CA PHE A 16 1.80 8.60 22.70
C PHE A 16 0.78 9.14 23.71
N ALA A 17 0.63 10.45 23.72
CA ALA A 17 -0.44 11.09 24.46
C ALA A 17 -1.76 10.43 24.03
N LYS A 18 -2.43 9.78 24.98
CA LYS A 18 -3.81 9.32 24.82
C LYS A 18 -4.68 10.55 24.57
N ARG A 19 -4.93 10.90 23.31
CA ARG A 19 -6.08 11.70 22.94
C ARG A 19 -7.31 10.78 23.03
N THR A 20 -7.80 10.62 24.22
CA THR A 20 -9.13 10.06 24.52
C THR A 20 -10.19 11.16 24.46
N ASP A 21 -10.09 12.04 23.48
CA ASP A 21 -11.21 12.91 23.17
C ASP A 21 -11.97 12.23 22.04
N ALA A 22 -13.07 11.57 22.41
CA ALA A 22 -14.12 11.26 21.47
C ALA A 22 -14.48 12.57 20.77
N VAL A 23 -14.03 12.74 19.52
CA VAL A 23 -14.45 13.89 18.72
C VAL A 23 -15.93 13.73 18.53
N ASP A 24 -16.68 14.52 19.25
CA ASP A 24 -18.13 14.58 19.17
C ASP A 24 -18.47 15.30 17.86
N PHE A 25 -18.60 14.54 16.77
CA PHE A 25 -19.14 15.02 15.51
C PHE A 25 -20.67 15.18 15.63
N ALA A 26 -21.11 16.00 16.57
CA ALA A 26 -22.47 16.47 16.65
C ALA A 26 -22.68 17.64 15.67
N GLY A 27 -22.72 17.31 14.37
CA GLY A 27 -22.90 18.33 13.34
C GLY A 27 -23.30 17.76 11.99
N SER A 28 -24.57 17.61 11.75
CA SER A 28 -25.29 17.76 10.48
C SER A 28 -25.34 16.64 9.44
N ASP A 29 -24.59 15.57 9.48
CA ASP A 29 -24.81 14.46 8.55
C ASP A 29 -25.54 13.30 9.26
N PRO A 30 -26.81 13.01 8.91
CA PRO A 30 -27.59 11.94 9.55
C PRO A 30 -27.04 10.55 9.32
N LEU A 31 -26.03 10.39 8.45
CA LEU A 31 -25.38 9.12 8.14
C LEU A 31 -24.13 8.86 8.99
N LEU A 32 -23.61 9.85 9.70
CA LEU A 32 -22.49 9.66 10.62
C LEU A 32 -22.96 9.04 11.93
N GLY A 33 -22.46 7.84 12.23
CA GLY A 33 -22.82 7.09 13.43
C GLY A 33 -21.60 6.55 14.16
N LYS A 34 -21.85 5.98 15.34
CA LYS A 34 -20.85 5.27 16.12
C LYS A 34 -20.97 3.77 15.90
N LEU A 35 -19.88 3.15 15.49
CA LEU A 35 -19.77 1.71 15.40
C LEU A 35 -19.04 1.18 16.64
N ARG A 36 -19.58 0.14 17.28
CA ARG A 36 -18.97 -0.49 18.47
C ARG A 36 -19.14 -1.98 18.46
N LEU A 37 -18.25 -2.66 19.16
CA LEU A 37 -18.38 -4.08 19.46
C LEU A 37 -19.40 -4.29 20.59
N VAL A 38 -20.24 -5.30 20.45
CA VAL A 38 -21.22 -5.72 21.47
C VAL A 38 -21.14 -7.22 21.77
N GLY A 39 -20.25 -7.95 21.11
CA GLY A 39 -19.94 -9.36 21.29
C GLY A 39 -18.71 -9.74 20.47
N ASP A 40 -18.26 -11.00 20.56
CA ASP A 40 -17.07 -11.47 19.84
C ASP A 40 -17.20 -11.33 18.31
N TRP A 41 -18.42 -11.50 17.81
CA TRP A 41 -18.75 -11.40 16.37
C TRP A 41 -19.93 -10.48 16.11
N SER A 42 -20.28 -9.63 17.07
CA SER A 42 -21.44 -8.76 17.01
C SER A 42 -21.03 -7.31 17.06
N ILE A 43 -21.60 -6.50 16.19
CA ILE A 43 -21.41 -5.07 16.15
C ILE A 43 -22.74 -4.34 16.36
N GLU A 44 -22.65 -3.12 16.84
CA GLU A 44 -23.79 -2.22 16.95
C GLU A 44 -23.44 -0.87 16.29
N TRP A 45 -24.30 -0.44 15.39
CA TRP A 45 -24.23 0.90 14.81
C TRP A 45 -25.31 1.78 15.40
N VAL A 46 -24.92 2.97 15.85
CA VAL A 46 -25.81 3.97 16.45
C VAL A 46 -25.62 5.29 15.71
N GLY A 47 -26.63 5.71 14.99
CA GLY A 47 -26.59 6.98 14.26
C GLY A 47 -27.91 7.27 13.54
N GLY A 48 -28.09 8.52 13.12
CA GLY A 48 -29.33 8.99 12.54
C GLY A 48 -30.51 8.99 13.51
N HIS A 49 -31.71 9.04 12.98
CA HIS A 49 -32.96 9.06 13.77
C HIS A 49 -33.53 7.68 14.09
N ARG A 50 -32.83 6.62 13.71
CA ARG A 50 -33.21 5.21 13.90
C ARG A 50 -32.05 4.41 14.48
N GLY A 51 -32.34 3.41 15.24
CA GLY A 51 -31.34 2.50 15.83
C GLY A 51 -31.44 2.44 17.34
N PRO A 52 -30.58 1.67 18.03
CA PRO A 52 -29.38 0.99 17.52
C PRO A 52 -29.68 -0.20 16.59
N PHE A 53 -28.78 -0.46 15.65
CA PHE A 53 -28.84 -1.65 14.78
C PHE A 53 -27.73 -2.61 15.18
N ARG A 54 -28.10 -3.84 15.53
CA ARG A 54 -27.16 -4.93 15.87
C ARG A 54 -27.08 -5.89 14.71
N LEU A 55 -25.84 -6.29 14.39
CA LEU A 55 -25.55 -7.21 13.30
C LEU A 55 -24.48 -8.22 13.73
N GLU A 56 -24.62 -9.44 13.22
CA GLU A 56 -23.64 -10.50 13.38
C GLU A 56 -22.72 -10.56 12.17
N ILE A 57 -21.44 -10.70 12.42
CA ILE A 57 -20.38 -10.83 11.43
C ILE A 57 -19.99 -12.31 11.37
N SER A 58 -20.02 -12.90 10.19
CA SER A 58 -19.54 -14.26 9.99
C SER A 58 -18.02 -14.33 10.21
N ALA A 59 -17.55 -15.27 11.00
CA ALA A 59 -16.13 -15.50 11.18
C ALA A 59 -15.43 -15.78 9.83
N PRO A 60 -14.14 -15.48 9.70
CA PRO A 60 -13.38 -15.84 8.52
C PRO A 60 -13.39 -17.35 8.29
N GLN A 61 -13.53 -17.75 7.03
CA GLN A 61 -13.57 -19.17 6.68
C GLN A 61 -12.15 -19.73 6.57
N ILE A 62 -11.90 -20.84 7.25
CA ILE A 62 -10.69 -21.63 7.03
C ILE A 62 -10.86 -22.42 5.73
N ILE A 63 -9.90 -22.28 4.83
CA ILE A 63 -9.85 -23.02 3.58
C ILE A 63 -8.79 -24.12 3.70
N GLU A 64 -9.20 -25.36 3.51
CA GLU A 64 -8.31 -26.51 3.52
C GLU A 64 -7.89 -26.87 2.10
N VAL A 65 -6.59 -27.04 1.92
CA VAL A 65 -5.97 -27.58 0.71
C VAL A 65 -5.45 -28.98 1.04
N ARG A 66 -5.84 -29.96 0.25
CA ARG A 66 -5.40 -31.35 0.39
C ARG A 66 -4.65 -31.78 -0.85
N ASP A 67 -3.57 -32.55 -0.63
CA ASP A 67 -2.78 -33.15 -1.69
C ASP A 67 -2.26 -32.16 -2.76
N GLU A 68 -1.89 -30.93 -2.34
CA GLU A 68 -1.19 -30.00 -3.23
C GLU A 68 0.11 -30.65 -3.69
N ARG A 69 0.21 -30.92 -4.99
CA ARG A 69 1.36 -31.59 -5.58
C ARG A 69 2.48 -30.61 -5.82
N ALA A 70 3.65 -30.90 -5.30
CA ALA A 70 4.89 -30.23 -5.63
C ALA A 70 5.83 -31.22 -6.34
N GLU A 71 6.22 -30.94 -7.58
CA GLU A 71 7.15 -31.78 -8.34
C GLU A 71 8.50 -31.94 -7.63
N ARG A 72 8.87 -30.94 -6.83
CA ARG A 72 10.05 -30.98 -5.95
C ARG A 72 9.95 -29.87 -4.90
N LEU A 73 10.54 -30.05 -3.74
CA LEU A 73 10.84 -28.97 -2.82
C LEU A 73 12.24 -28.41 -3.13
N PRO A 74 12.36 -27.09 -3.35
CA PRO A 74 13.65 -26.44 -3.55
C PRO A 74 14.47 -26.46 -2.26
N ASP A 75 15.77 -26.24 -2.40
CA ASP A 75 16.63 -25.87 -1.27
C ASP A 75 16.25 -24.48 -0.75
N PHE A 76 16.62 -24.19 0.51
CA PHE A 76 16.48 -22.85 1.06
C PHE A 76 17.12 -21.80 0.14
N ARG A 77 16.38 -20.76 -0.15
CA ARG A 77 16.90 -19.62 -0.92
C ARG A 77 16.87 -18.38 -0.05
N THR A 78 17.97 -17.67 -0.02
CA THR A 78 17.94 -16.23 0.19
C THR A 78 17.40 -15.62 -1.10
N SER A 79 16.09 -15.43 -1.21
CA SER A 79 15.53 -14.87 -2.43
C SER A 79 15.88 -13.40 -2.55
N ARG A 80 15.82 -12.89 -3.80
CA ARG A 80 15.93 -11.48 -4.10
C ARG A 80 14.87 -10.67 -3.34
N ASP A 81 13.70 -11.23 -3.11
CA ASP A 81 12.54 -10.58 -2.52
C ASP A 81 12.42 -10.81 -1.00
N GLY A 82 13.38 -11.55 -0.41
CA GLY A 82 13.49 -11.75 1.04
C GLY A 82 12.41 -12.62 1.69
N TRP A 83 11.18 -12.62 1.18
CA TRP A 83 10.05 -13.40 1.68
C TRP A 83 9.88 -14.77 0.98
N LEU A 84 10.30 -14.90 -0.29
CA LEU A 84 10.20 -16.15 -1.06
C LEU A 84 11.41 -17.03 -0.84
N LYS A 85 11.41 -17.82 0.22
CA LYS A 85 12.55 -18.65 0.65
C LYS A 85 12.56 -20.08 0.07
N GLY A 86 11.48 -20.46 -0.58
CA GLY A 86 11.30 -21.80 -1.12
C GLY A 86 10.11 -21.89 -2.08
N LEU A 87 9.41 -23.04 -2.06
CA LEU A 87 8.13 -23.23 -2.74
C LEU A 87 7.05 -22.45 -2.00
N GLN A 88 6.31 -21.60 -2.70
CA GLN A 88 5.12 -20.94 -2.14
C GLN A 88 3.90 -21.84 -2.31
N LEU A 89 3.14 -22.07 -1.23
CA LEU A 89 1.89 -22.82 -1.25
C LEU A 89 0.83 -22.08 -2.10
N ALA A 90 0.10 -22.82 -2.92
CA ALA A 90 -0.88 -22.26 -3.85
C ALA A 90 -2.01 -21.50 -3.15
N GLY A 91 -2.47 -21.99 -1.98
CA GLY A 91 -3.54 -21.38 -1.21
C GLY A 91 -3.21 -19.99 -0.67
N VAL A 92 -1.93 -19.68 -0.43
CA VAL A 92 -1.48 -18.37 0.05
C VAL A 92 -0.77 -17.55 -1.01
N LYS A 93 -0.78 -18.00 -2.25
CA LYS A 93 -0.17 -17.29 -3.36
C LYS A 93 -1.07 -16.14 -3.81
N ALA A 94 -0.55 -14.93 -3.78
CA ALA A 94 -1.13 -13.74 -4.40
C ALA A 94 -0.34 -13.36 -5.66
N GLU A 95 -0.68 -12.23 -6.29
CA GLU A 95 0.05 -11.74 -7.47
C GLU A 95 1.53 -11.52 -7.22
N GLU A 96 1.89 -11.04 -6.03
CA GLU A 96 3.29 -10.94 -5.58
C GLU A 96 3.55 -11.85 -4.39
N CYS A 97 2.97 -11.54 -3.24
CA CYS A 97 3.01 -12.38 -2.05
C CYS A 97 1.71 -12.25 -1.25
N THR A 98 1.47 -13.19 -0.35
CA THR A 98 0.35 -13.12 0.61
C THR A 98 0.64 -12.10 1.71
N ILE A 99 -0.34 -11.88 2.57
CA ILE A 99 -0.11 -11.20 3.86
C ILE A 99 0.49 -12.17 4.88
N SER A 100 1.32 -11.60 5.76
CA SER A 100 1.86 -12.36 6.91
C SER A 100 0.73 -12.89 7.78
N GLY A 101 0.84 -14.18 8.15
CA GLY A 101 -0.09 -14.85 9.07
C GLY A 101 -1.36 -15.43 8.44
N ALA A 102 -1.59 -15.31 7.12
CA ALA A 102 -2.75 -15.96 6.47
C ALA A 102 -2.66 -17.49 6.50
N PHE A 103 -1.45 -18.03 6.48
CA PHE A 103 -1.16 -19.45 6.51
C PHE A 103 -1.23 -20.00 7.93
N LEU A 104 -2.02 -21.08 8.12
CA LEU A 104 -2.14 -21.78 9.39
C LEU A 104 -1.07 -22.87 9.51
N HIS A 105 0.12 -22.50 9.97
CA HIS A 105 1.31 -23.35 9.96
C HIS A 105 1.16 -24.69 10.70
N GLU A 106 0.29 -24.77 11.67
CA GLU A 106 -0.02 -26.00 12.43
C GLU A 106 -0.75 -27.05 11.57
N SER A 107 -1.35 -26.63 10.45
CA SER A 107 -2.07 -27.50 9.53
C SER A 107 -1.17 -28.17 8.47
N LEU A 108 0.11 -27.78 8.42
CA LEU A 108 1.03 -28.23 7.38
C LEU A 108 1.44 -29.68 7.58
N ILE A 109 1.20 -30.51 6.55
CA ILE A 109 1.66 -31.90 6.46
C ILE A 109 2.31 -32.10 5.10
N VAL A 110 3.55 -32.58 5.09
CA VAL A 110 4.27 -32.93 3.84
C VAL A 110 4.38 -34.46 3.76
N LYS A 111 3.96 -35.03 2.63
CA LYS A 111 3.78 -36.47 2.42
C LYS A 111 4.51 -36.95 1.17
N SER A 112 4.87 -38.23 1.16
CA SER A 112 5.50 -38.88 -0.01
C SER A 112 4.51 -39.26 -1.12
N THR A 113 3.24 -39.46 -0.77
CA THR A 113 2.14 -39.84 -1.69
C THR A 113 0.86 -39.15 -1.28
N PRO A 114 -0.14 -38.99 -2.19
CA PRO A 114 -1.41 -38.36 -1.86
C PRO A 114 -2.24 -39.18 -0.85
N GLY A 115 -3.29 -38.60 -0.31
CA GLY A 115 -4.16 -39.24 0.68
C GLY A 115 -3.52 -39.29 2.06
N VAL A 116 -3.53 -40.47 2.69
CA VAL A 116 -2.94 -40.66 4.03
C VAL A 116 -1.42 -40.55 4.01
N GLY A 117 -0.81 -40.74 2.84
CA GLY A 117 0.65 -40.78 2.65
C GLY A 117 1.29 -42.07 3.15
N GLU A 118 2.22 -42.62 2.39
CA GLU A 118 3.05 -43.78 2.84
C GLU A 118 4.07 -43.32 3.87
N ARG A 119 4.54 -42.09 3.74
CA ARG A 119 5.47 -41.45 4.65
C ARG A 119 5.05 -39.98 4.87
N ILE A 120 5.02 -39.56 6.13
CA ILE A 120 4.92 -38.16 6.53
C ILE A 120 6.31 -37.67 6.87
N TYR A 121 6.72 -36.56 6.26
CA TYR A 121 8.01 -35.94 6.49
C TYR A 121 7.99 -35.07 7.75
N VAL A 122 9.16 -34.94 8.39
CA VAL A 122 9.29 -34.28 9.69
C VAL A 122 9.91 -32.90 9.51
N ARG A 123 9.23 -31.88 10.05
CA ARG A 123 9.75 -30.51 10.08
C ARG A 123 11.04 -30.44 10.91
N GLY A 124 12.03 -29.70 10.44
CA GLY A 124 13.32 -29.56 11.09
C GLY A 124 14.30 -30.71 10.80
N GLU A 125 13.84 -31.78 10.16
CA GLU A 125 14.65 -32.92 9.72
C GLU A 125 14.66 -33.06 8.19
N ASP A 126 13.46 -33.10 7.60
CA ASP A 126 13.27 -33.34 6.17
C ASP A 126 13.01 -32.03 5.41
N TYR A 127 12.29 -31.12 6.01
CA TYR A 127 11.93 -29.82 5.47
C TYR A 127 11.79 -28.76 6.55
N ASP A 128 11.76 -27.49 6.13
CA ASP A 128 11.34 -26.37 6.97
C ASP A 128 10.53 -25.36 6.16
N PHE A 129 9.90 -24.40 6.83
CA PHE A 129 9.05 -23.42 6.18
C PHE A 129 9.07 -22.07 6.91
N ASP A 130 8.70 -21.03 6.19
CA ASP A 130 8.41 -19.71 6.75
C ASP A 130 6.95 -19.63 7.17
N PRO A 131 6.65 -19.48 8.49
CA PRO A 131 5.28 -19.44 8.99
C PRO A 131 4.52 -18.18 8.58
N ASP A 132 5.23 -17.07 8.31
CA ASP A 132 4.59 -15.82 7.93
C ASP A 132 4.11 -15.84 6.48
N TRP A 133 4.91 -16.44 5.58
CA TRP A 133 4.68 -16.32 4.14
C TRP A 133 4.27 -17.63 3.45
N GLY A 134 4.19 -18.73 4.19
CA GLY A 134 3.80 -20.04 3.63
C GLY A 134 4.74 -20.54 2.52
N THR A 135 6.04 -20.35 2.70
CA THR A 135 7.07 -20.85 1.77
C THR A 135 7.85 -21.99 2.38
N LEU A 136 8.04 -23.08 1.62
CA LEU A 136 8.64 -24.33 2.06
C LEU A 136 9.93 -24.64 1.31
N TRP A 137 10.86 -25.32 2.00
CA TRP A 137 12.09 -25.85 1.40
C TRP A 137 12.51 -27.18 2.04
N ARG A 138 13.23 -28.00 1.30
CA ARG A 138 13.83 -29.21 1.86
C ARG A 138 15.10 -28.88 2.64
N LEU A 139 15.45 -29.75 3.58
CA LEU A 139 16.69 -29.65 4.32
C LEU A 139 17.74 -30.60 3.74
N GLU A 140 19.00 -30.16 3.75
CA GLU A 140 20.13 -30.99 3.36
C GLU A 140 20.32 -32.17 4.36
N GLY A 141 20.46 -33.37 3.84
CA GLY A 141 20.55 -34.60 4.67
C GLY A 141 19.21 -35.16 5.13
N GLY A 142 18.09 -34.44 4.89
CA GLY A 142 16.75 -34.99 5.12
C GLY A 142 16.33 -36.03 4.09
N ALA A 143 15.19 -36.67 4.32
CA ALA A 143 14.71 -37.76 3.47
C ALA A 143 14.04 -37.31 2.16
N ILE A 144 13.84 -36.03 1.94
CA ILE A 144 13.31 -35.47 0.68
C ILE A 144 14.48 -35.21 -0.27
N SER A 145 14.59 -35.99 -1.35
CA SER A 145 15.61 -35.76 -2.37
C SER A 145 15.27 -34.56 -3.26
N GLY A 146 16.28 -34.00 -3.95
CA GLY A 146 16.12 -32.79 -4.78
C GLY A 146 15.15 -32.91 -5.96
N GLU A 147 14.91 -34.14 -6.44
CA GLU A 147 14.02 -34.44 -7.57
C GLU A 147 12.77 -35.20 -7.12
N GLN A 148 12.52 -35.25 -5.81
CA GLN A 148 11.39 -36.00 -5.27
C GLN A 148 10.13 -35.16 -5.24
N GLU A 149 9.06 -35.76 -5.75
CA GLU A 149 7.70 -35.26 -5.66
C GLU A 149 7.17 -35.43 -4.23
N VAL A 150 6.44 -34.42 -3.77
CA VAL A 150 5.77 -34.44 -2.47
C VAL A 150 4.33 -33.90 -2.59
N TRP A 151 3.50 -34.32 -1.64
CA TRP A 151 2.10 -33.85 -1.50
C TRP A 151 1.97 -33.10 -0.18
N ILE A 152 1.25 -31.98 -0.23
CA ILE A 152 1.18 -31.04 0.88
C ILE A 152 -0.30 -30.81 1.25
N ASP A 153 -0.61 -31.03 2.54
CA ASP A 153 -1.85 -30.55 3.13
C ASP A 153 -1.57 -29.27 3.89
N SER A 154 -2.44 -28.28 3.74
CA SER A 154 -2.32 -27.01 4.43
C SER A 154 -3.68 -26.34 4.61
N SER A 155 -3.76 -25.35 5.47
CA SER A 155 -4.95 -24.51 5.63
C SER A 155 -4.56 -23.05 5.70
N TYR A 156 -5.43 -22.18 5.22
CA TYR A 156 -5.23 -20.76 5.25
C TYR A 156 -6.54 -20.00 5.43
N VAL A 157 -6.44 -18.73 5.79
CA VAL A 157 -7.59 -17.86 6.00
C VAL A 157 -7.39 -16.58 5.19
N PRO A 158 -8.17 -16.39 4.12
CA PRO A 158 -8.10 -15.16 3.33
C PRO A 158 -8.70 -13.99 4.10
N GLN A 159 -8.29 -12.78 3.72
CA GLN A 159 -8.90 -11.55 4.20
C GLN A 159 -10.29 -11.35 3.60
N ARG A 160 -11.14 -10.60 4.29
CA ARG A 160 -12.44 -10.16 3.79
C ARG A 160 -12.77 -8.77 4.34
N ILE A 161 -13.48 -7.96 3.56
CA ILE A 161 -14.08 -6.71 4.01
C ILE A 161 -15.58 -6.82 3.87
N ASP A 162 -16.31 -6.76 4.99
CA ASP A 162 -17.76 -6.64 4.97
C ASP A 162 -18.15 -5.16 5.10
N SER A 163 -19.26 -4.78 4.49
CA SER A 163 -19.75 -3.39 4.57
C SER A 163 -21.08 -3.30 5.28
N LEU A 164 -21.16 -2.38 6.22
CA LEU A 164 -22.41 -1.93 6.79
C LEU A 164 -22.99 -0.84 5.90
N VAL A 165 -24.21 -1.06 5.43
CA VAL A 165 -24.81 -0.24 4.39
C VAL A 165 -26.19 0.22 4.82
N TRP A 166 -26.50 1.49 4.60
CA TRP A 166 -27.85 2.03 4.69
C TRP A 166 -28.51 1.90 3.33
N ASP A 167 -29.67 1.26 3.27
CA ASP A 167 -30.41 1.08 2.02
C ASP A 167 -31.48 2.17 1.79
N ALA A 168 -32.04 2.16 0.60
CA ALA A 168 -33.10 3.10 0.19
C ALA A 168 -34.41 2.99 1.03
N SER A 169 -34.62 1.88 1.74
CA SER A 169 -35.76 1.69 2.65
C SER A 169 -35.55 2.27 4.03
N GLY A 170 -34.32 2.71 4.33
CA GLY A 170 -33.90 3.18 5.65
C GLY A 170 -33.57 2.06 6.61
N SER A 171 -33.17 0.91 6.08
CA SER A 171 -32.68 -0.25 6.84
C SER A 171 -31.15 -0.33 6.80
N VAL A 172 -30.55 -0.84 7.88
CA VAL A 172 -29.12 -1.14 7.92
C VAL A 172 -28.90 -2.60 7.60
N LEU A 173 -28.07 -2.86 6.61
CA LEU A 173 -27.76 -4.20 6.11
C LEU A 173 -26.25 -4.47 6.19
N LEU A 174 -25.89 -5.73 6.40
CA LEU A 174 -24.54 -6.22 6.23
C LEU A 174 -24.40 -6.79 4.80
N LYS A 175 -23.39 -6.31 4.08
CA LYS A 175 -22.94 -6.88 2.80
C LYS A 175 -21.62 -7.59 3.05
N GLU A 176 -21.63 -8.91 2.93
CA GLU A 176 -20.43 -9.72 3.02
C GLU A 176 -19.58 -9.55 1.77
N GLY A 177 -18.28 -9.33 1.94
CA GLY A 177 -17.33 -9.16 0.86
C GLY A 177 -16.82 -10.47 0.30
N GLN A 178 -16.08 -10.38 -0.80
CA GLN A 178 -15.40 -11.54 -1.38
C GLN A 178 -14.05 -11.74 -0.71
N PRO A 179 -13.75 -12.95 -0.22
CA PRO A 179 -12.45 -13.26 0.36
C PRO A 179 -11.33 -13.14 -0.67
N HIS A 180 -10.19 -12.58 -0.27
CA HIS A 180 -8.98 -12.50 -1.08
C HIS A 180 -7.74 -12.61 -0.20
N ILE A 181 -6.67 -13.23 -0.70
CA ILE A 181 -5.50 -13.53 0.13
C ILE A 181 -4.64 -12.28 0.45
N SER A 182 -4.74 -11.22 -0.35
CA SER A 182 -3.99 -9.96 -0.12
C SER A 182 -4.84 -8.70 -0.30
N MET A 183 -5.75 -8.63 -1.28
CA MET A 183 -6.46 -7.44 -1.72
C MET A 183 -7.99 -7.61 -1.66
N PRO A 184 -8.61 -7.81 -0.49
CA PRO A 184 -10.06 -7.91 -0.42
C PRO A 184 -10.67 -6.56 -0.80
N GLY A 185 -11.59 -6.59 -1.77
CA GLY A 185 -12.36 -5.40 -2.16
C GLY A 185 -13.52 -5.12 -1.21
N VAL A 186 -13.89 -3.87 -1.09
CA VAL A 186 -15.14 -3.50 -0.42
C VAL A 186 -16.34 -3.91 -1.29
N PRO A 187 -17.45 -4.42 -0.71
CA PRO A 187 -18.66 -4.76 -1.46
C PRO A 187 -19.19 -3.60 -2.28
N GLU A 188 -19.63 -3.87 -3.51
CA GLU A 188 -20.25 -2.85 -4.36
C GLU A 188 -21.58 -2.38 -3.78
N LEU A 189 -21.85 -1.09 -3.89
CA LEU A 189 -23.10 -0.48 -3.50
C LEU A 189 -24.09 -0.50 -4.67
N ARG A 190 -25.37 -0.77 -4.37
CA ARG A 190 -26.46 -0.58 -5.32
C ARG A 190 -26.90 0.89 -5.32
N GLU A 191 -27.68 1.27 -6.33
CA GLU A 191 -28.30 2.59 -6.36
C GLU A 191 -29.16 2.83 -5.12
N GLY A 192 -28.94 3.98 -4.47
CA GLY A 192 -29.64 4.35 -3.23
C GLY A 192 -29.06 3.75 -1.95
N GLU A 193 -27.99 2.97 -2.03
CA GLU A 193 -27.24 2.49 -0.86
C GLU A 193 -26.12 3.47 -0.47
N THR A 194 -25.88 3.59 0.83
CA THR A 194 -24.79 4.39 1.39
C THR A 194 -23.98 3.57 2.37
N ARG A 195 -22.65 3.55 2.23
CA ARG A 195 -21.76 2.85 3.17
C ARG A 195 -21.66 3.62 4.48
N LEU A 196 -21.85 2.91 5.60
CA LEU A 196 -21.73 3.46 6.96
C LEU A 196 -20.40 3.08 7.61
N ALA A 197 -19.94 1.86 7.32
CA ALA A 197 -18.69 1.32 7.85
C ALA A 197 -18.21 0.15 7.00
N ASN A 198 -16.92 -0.16 7.11
CA ASN A 198 -16.38 -1.45 6.71
C ASN A 198 -15.88 -2.21 7.94
N ILE A 199 -15.96 -3.53 7.88
CA ILE A 199 -15.40 -4.45 8.88
C ILE A 199 -14.32 -5.25 8.18
N HIS A 200 -13.07 -5.03 8.56
CA HIS A 200 -11.93 -5.73 7.98
C HIS A 200 -11.61 -6.99 8.78
N LEU A 201 -11.66 -8.12 8.14
CA LEU A 201 -11.28 -9.44 8.66
C LEU A 201 -9.92 -9.79 8.06
N PRO A 202 -8.80 -9.57 8.78
CA PRO A 202 -7.44 -9.62 8.20
C PRO A 202 -6.87 -11.03 8.02
N GLY A 203 -7.66 -12.08 8.17
CA GLY A 203 -7.24 -13.48 8.15
C GLY A 203 -7.65 -14.19 9.44
N PRO A 204 -6.81 -15.04 10.03
CA PRO A 204 -7.18 -15.84 11.19
C PRO A 204 -7.31 -14.98 12.45
N ILE A 205 -8.54 -14.70 12.83
CA ILE A 205 -8.89 -14.05 14.09
C ILE A 205 -9.93 -14.86 14.83
N SER A 206 -9.86 -14.90 16.16
CA SER A 206 -10.82 -15.63 17.00
C SER A 206 -12.03 -14.80 17.38
N ARG A 207 -11.94 -13.48 17.27
CA ARG A 207 -13.00 -12.50 17.55
C ARG A 207 -12.66 -11.16 16.89
N LEU A 208 -13.65 -10.32 16.73
CA LEU A 208 -13.46 -8.93 16.32
C LEU A 208 -12.79 -8.10 17.43
N GLY A 209 -11.96 -7.17 17.03
CA GLY A 209 -11.40 -6.11 17.86
C GLY A 209 -11.74 -4.73 17.26
N GLU A 210 -11.44 -3.67 18.01
CA GLU A 210 -11.63 -2.31 17.51
C GLU A 210 -10.85 -2.05 16.20
N ASP A 211 -9.71 -2.73 16.01
CA ASP A 211 -8.87 -2.60 14.81
C ASP A 211 -9.51 -3.19 13.55
N ASN A 212 -10.59 -3.94 13.69
CA ASN A 212 -11.37 -4.46 12.57
C ASN A 212 -12.45 -3.47 12.09
N LEU A 213 -12.75 -2.42 12.87
CA LEU A 213 -13.85 -1.52 12.62
C LEU A 213 -13.38 -0.25 11.91
N PHE A 214 -13.88 0.00 10.71
CA PHE A 214 -13.57 1.16 9.88
C PHE A 214 -14.86 1.95 9.57
N PRO A 215 -15.37 2.76 10.50
CA PRO A 215 -16.54 3.60 10.23
C PRO A 215 -16.20 4.68 9.19
N VAL A 216 -17.17 5.01 8.36
CA VAL A 216 -17.06 6.18 7.47
C VAL A 216 -17.30 7.42 8.29
N LEU A 217 -16.26 8.18 8.58
CA LEU A 217 -16.28 9.43 9.34
C LEU A 217 -16.24 10.64 8.43
N GLU A 218 -15.81 10.49 7.21
CA GLU A 218 -15.77 11.52 6.18
C GLU A 218 -15.88 10.89 4.79
N SER A 219 -16.50 11.58 3.85
CA SER A 219 -16.68 11.09 2.48
C SER A 219 -15.74 11.75 1.47
N ALA A 220 -15.06 12.82 1.86
CA ALA A 220 -14.15 13.57 1.01
C ALA A 220 -12.68 13.18 1.28
N PHE A 221 -11.83 13.37 0.27
CA PHE A 221 -10.39 13.31 0.45
C PHE A 221 -9.92 14.39 1.42
N PRO A 222 -8.71 14.18 2.04
CA PRO A 222 -8.18 15.12 3.03
C PRO A 222 -7.85 16.52 2.48
N GLU A 223 -7.65 16.65 1.17
CA GLU A 223 -7.38 17.93 0.55
C GLU A 223 -8.69 18.66 0.25
N GLU A 224 -8.78 19.89 0.74
CA GLU A 224 -9.80 20.81 0.26
C GLU A 224 -9.45 21.22 -1.17
N PRO A 225 -10.43 21.22 -2.10
CA PRO A 225 -10.19 21.74 -3.44
C PRO A 225 -9.73 23.19 -3.35
N ARG A 226 -8.57 23.51 -3.95
CA ARG A 226 -8.07 24.88 -3.98
C ARG A 226 -9.08 25.77 -4.68
N GLN A 227 -9.57 26.78 -3.97
CA GLN A 227 -10.38 27.81 -4.59
C GLN A 227 -9.48 28.72 -5.44
N GLY A 228 -9.78 28.87 -6.72
CA GLY A 228 -9.02 29.70 -7.64
C GLY A 228 -8.06 28.95 -8.57
N ARG A 229 -6.88 29.52 -8.81
CA ARG A 229 -5.91 28.95 -9.76
C ARG A 229 -5.26 27.68 -9.24
N PRO A 230 -4.98 26.67 -10.10
CA PRO A 230 -4.23 25.47 -9.73
C PRO A 230 -2.85 25.80 -9.15
N PHE A 231 -2.34 24.92 -8.28
CA PHE A 231 -0.95 25.02 -7.79
C PHE A 231 0.07 25.03 -8.93
N ALA A 232 -0.21 24.34 -10.02
CA ALA A 232 0.65 24.28 -11.19
C ALA A 232 0.87 25.65 -11.85
N ASP A 233 -0.05 26.61 -11.76
CA ASP A 233 0.14 27.97 -12.27
C ASP A 233 1.32 28.70 -11.59
N GLU A 234 1.58 28.38 -10.31
CA GLU A 234 2.64 29.02 -9.52
C GLU A 234 3.94 28.17 -9.48
N LEU A 235 3.78 26.85 -9.39
CA LEU A 235 4.90 25.95 -9.09
C LEU A 235 5.45 25.23 -10.33
N LEU A 236 4.65 25.12 -11.40
CA LEU A 236 4.97 24.40 -12.64
C LEU A 236 4.61 25.24 -13.88
N PRO A 237 4.98 26.54 -13.93
CA PRO A 237 4.53 27.46 -14.98
C PRO A 237 4.98 27.04 -16.38
N ARG A 238 6.17 26.45 -16.54
CA ARG A 238 6.68 26.00 -17.84
C ARG A 238 5.97 24.75 -18.34
N THR A 239 5.78 23.77 -17.46
CA THR A 239 4.99 22.58 -17.75
C THR A 239 3.58 22.97 -18.20
N LEU A 240 2.93 23.86 -17.46
CA LEU A 240 1.58 24.29 -17.77
C LEU A 240 1.50 25.11 -19.07
N ALA A 241 2.52 25.94 -19.37
CA ALA A 241 2.61 26.66 -20.64
C ALA A 241 2.68 25.68 -21.82
N LYS A 242 3.53 24.65 -21.77
CA LYS A 242 3.64 23.62 -22.81
C LYS A 242 2.34 22.82 -22.97
N LEU A 243 1.69 22.45 -21.87
CA LEU A 243 0.40 21.77 -21.93
C LEU A 243 -0.67 22.61 -22.64
N ARG A 244 -0.70 23.93 -22.40
CA ARG A 244 -1.67 24.86 -23.01
C ARG A 244 -1.34 25.18 -24.49
N SER A 245 -0.07 25.29 -24.82
CA SER A 245 0.36 25.62 -26.18
C SER A 245 0.40 24.42 -27.13
N GLY A 246 0.42 23.20 -26.62
CA GLY A 246 0.62 21.98 -27.40
C GLY A 246 2.07 21.73 -27.82
N GLU A 247 3.03 22.45 -27.21
CA GLU A 247 4.45 22.15 -27.38
C GLU A 247 4.80 20.80 -26.77
N PRO A 248 5.81 20.09 -27.31
CA PRO A 248 6.26 18.82 -26.74
C PRO A 248 6.67 18.96 -25.28
N LEU A 249 6.09 18.11 -24.44
CA LEU A 249 6.36 18.03 -23.00
C LEU A 249 6.92 16.66 -22.66
N ARG A 250 8.14 16.63 -22.16
CA ARG A 250 8.78 15.38 -21.69
C ARG A 250 8.66 15.29 -20.18
N ILE A 251 7.92 14.29 -19.70
CA ILE A 251 7.74 13.96 -18.30
C ILE A 251 8.58 12.72 -17.99
N LEU A 252 9.39 12.79 -16.93
CA LEU A 252 10.15 11.66 -16.40
C LEU A 252 9.61 11.27 -15.03
N ALA A 253 9.08 10.06 -14.90
CA ALA A 253 8.82 9.44 -13.61
C ALA A 253 10.09 8.72 -13.15
N TRP A 254 10.61 9.13 -11.99
CA TRP A 254 11.85 8.64 -11.40
C TRP A 254 11.59 8.09 -10.01
N GLY A 255 12.00 6.83 -9.77
CA GLY A 255 11.69 6.20 -8.48
C GLY A 255 12.16 4.76 -8.35
N ASP A 256 11.52 4.06 -7.43
CA ASP A 256 11.79 2.65 -7.15
C ASP A 256 10.77 1.70 -7.83
N SER A 257 10.49 0.53 -7.21
CA SER A 257 9.56 -0.46 -7.75
C SER A 257 8.15 0.08 -7.94
N VAL A 258 7.67 0.95 -7.06
CA VAL A 258 6.34 1.57 -7.17
C VAL A 258 6.21 2.37 -8.46
N THR A 259 7.22 3.17 -8.79
CA THR A 259 7.31 3.87 -10.08
C THR A 259 7.47 2.89 -11.24
N GLY A 260 8.16 1.76 -11.01
CA GLY A 260 8.38 0.70 -12.00
C GLY A 260 7.11 0.03 -12.53
N TYR A 261 6.03 0.01 -11.77
CA TYR A 261 4.71 -0.49 -12.21
C TYR A 261 4.08 0.33 -13.32
N LYS A 262 4.49 1.57 -13.52
CA LYS A 262 4.00 2.49 -14.55
C LYS A 262 2.49 2.74 -14.52
N ARG A 263 1.85 2.62 -13.36
CA ARG A 263 0.40 2.78 -13.22
C ARG A 263 0.01 4.23 -12.96
N TYR A 264 0.45 4.85 -11.88
CA TYR A 264 0.04 6.20 -11.50
C TYR A 264 0.42 7.27 -12.54
N GLN A 265 1.62 7.17 -13.11
CA GLN A 265 2.09 8.13 -14.09
C GLN A 265 1.37 8.01 -15.44
N VAL A 266 0.90 6.80 -15.80
CA VAL A 266 0.07 6.59 -16.99
C VAL A 266 -1.32 7.20 -16.76
N SER A 267 -1.98 6.92 -15.65
CA SER A 267 -3.27 7.52 -15.30
C SER A 267 -3.19 9.05 -15.23
N PHE A 268 -2.10 9.58 -14.66
CA PHE A 268 -1.86 11.04 -14.65
C PHE A 268 -1.68 11.61 -16.06
N LYS A 269 -0.89 10.96 -16.92
CA LYS A 269 -0.74 11.37 -18.33
C LYS A 269 -2.09 11.37 -19.07
N GLU A 270 -2.88 10.32 -18.92
CA GLU A 270 -4.21 10.21 -19.55
C GLU A 270 -5.12 11.36 -19.12
N TRP A 271 -5.13 11.70 -17.83
CA TRP A 271 -5.88 12.85 -17.32
C TRP A 271 -5.38 14.17 -17.92
N LEU A 272 -4.04 14.39 -17.99
CA LEU A 272 -3.47 15.58 -18.62
C LEU A 272 -3.88 15.69 -20.09
N GLN A 273 -3.85 14.60 -20.86
CA GLN A 273 -4.26 14.58 -22.26
C GLN A 273 -5.75 14.88 -22.43
N ALA A 274 -6.60 14.34 -21.54
CA ALA A 274 -8.03 14.66 -21.56
C ALA A 274 -8.28 16.15 -21.23
N ARG A 275 -7.51 16.71 -20.29
CA ARG A 275 -7.64 18.12 -19.87
C ARG A 275 -7.02 19.11 -20.85
N PHE A 276 -5.96 18.70 -21.54
CA PHE A 276 -5.21 19.50 -22.54
C PHE A 276 -5.10 18.71 -23.85
N PRO A 277 -6.16 18.69 -24.68
CA PRO A 277 -6.23 17.80 -25.86
C PRO A 277 -5.13 18.02 -26.90
N SER A 278 -4.56 19.23 -26.98
CA SER A 278 -3.44 19.55 -27.90
C SER A 278 -2.06 19.19 -27.33
N ALA A 279 -1.96 18.78 -26.07
CA ALA A 279 -0.68 18.49 -25.44
C ALA A 279 0.01 17.26 -26.08
N GLN A 280 1.30 17.40 -26.36
CA GLN A 280 2.15 16.32 -26.88
C GLN A 280 3.03 15.81 -25.74
N ILE A 281 2.58 14.76 -25.04
CA ILE A 281 3.23 14.28 -23.82
C ILE A 281 4.04 13.01 -24.11
N GLU A 282 5.37 13.13 -23.98
CA GLU A 282 6.29 11.99 -23.87
C GLU A 282 6.47 11.63 -22.40
N LEU A 283 6.11 10.40 -22.03
CA LEU A 283 6.28 9.88 -20.67
C LEU A 283 7.42 8.86 -20.62
N LEU A 284 8.47 9.19 -19.88
CA LEU A 284 9.61 8.32 -19.60
C LEU A 284 9.52 7.79 -18.18
N THR A 285 10.07 6.60 -17.97
CA THR A 285 10.17 6.01 -16.63
C THR A 285 11.61 5.51 -16.41
N VAL A 286 12.24 5.98 -15.33
CA VAL A 286 13.51 5.45 -14.81
C VAL A 286 13.22 4.95 -13.41
N ALA A 287 13.17 3.63 -13.25
CA ALA A 287 12.76 2.99 -12.00
C ALA A 287 13.67 1.80 -11.68
N TRP A 288 14.10 1.72 -10.43
CA TRP A 288 15.01 0.68 -9.95
C TRP A 288 14.45 0.00 -8.69
N GLY A 289 13.86 -1.18 -8.87
CA GLY A 289 13.18 -1.91 -7.79
C GLY A 289 14.07 -2.20 -6.59
N GLY A 290 13.53 -1.97 -5.39
CA GLY A 290 14.22 -2.19 -4.12
C GLY A 290 15.36 -1.21 -3.83
N LYS A 291 15.46 -0.10 -4.58
CA LYS A 291 16.53 0.87 -4.46
C LYS A 291 16.03 2.23 -3.99
N THR A 292 16.96 3.05 -3.55
CA THR A 292 16.76 4.39 -2.99
C THR A 292 17.31 5.46 -3.92
N SER A 293 16.96 6.72 -3.70
CA SER A 293 17.60 7.83 -4.41
C SER A 293 19.10 7.92 -4.12
N VAL A 294 19.56 7.42 -2.96
CA VAL A 294 20.98 7.32 -2.59
C VAL A 294 21.72 6.35 -3.53
N ASP A 295 21.11 5.19 -3.84
CA ASP A 295 21.69 4.22 -4.75
C ASP A 295 21.93 4.84 -6.15
N TYR A 296 20.94 5.56 -6.70
CA TYR A 296 21.09 6.26 -7.98
C TYR A 296 22.23 7.27 -8.00
N LEU A 297 22.36 8.05 -6.91
CA LEU A 297 23.42 9.07 -6.77
C LEU A 297 24.83 8.49 -6.55
N ALA A 298 24.91 7.22 -6.18
CA ALA A 298 26.14 6.47 -5.98
C ALA A 298 26.57 5.64 -7.20
N GLU A 299 25.68 5.46 -8.19
CA GLU A 299 25.99 4.67 -9.38
C GLU A 299 27.10 5.32 -10.22
N PRO A 300 28.06 4.52 -10.72
CA PRO A 300 29.14 5.04 -11.55
C PRO A 300 28.64 5.37 -12.97
N PRO A 301 29.35 6.28 -13.67
CA PRO A 301 29.09 6.56 -15.07
C PRO A 301 29.07 5.29 -15.94
N GLY A 302 28.13 5.22 -16.89
CA GLY A 302 27.93 4.07 -17.76
C GLY A 302 27.06 2.94 -17.19
N SER A 303 26.67 3.00 -15.92
CA SER A 303 25.72 2.03 -15.35
C SER A 303 24.28 2.28 -15.82
N GLU A 304 23.44 1.23 -15.69
CA GLU A 304 22.05 1.27 -16.12
C GLU A 304 21.22 2.34 -15.37
N TYR A 305 21.61 2.68 -14.14
CA TYR A 305 20.84 3.58 -13.27
C TYR A 305 21.64 4.84 -12.87
N HIS A 306 22.73 5.16 -13.58
CA HIS A 306 23.52 6.37 -13.30
C HIS A 306 22.66 7.63 -13.42
N PHE A 307 22.58 8.39 -12.33
CA PHE A 307 21.67 9.53 -12.19
C PHE A 307 21.86 10.60 -13.30
N GLU A 308 23.12 11.04 -13.52
CA GLU A 308 23.40 12.10 -14.48
C GLU A 308 23.09 11.70 -15.92
N GLU A 309 23.31 10.42 -16.30
CA GLU A 309 23.07 9.94 -17.66
C GLU A 309 21.60 9.59 -17.91
N LYS A 310 20.94 8.93 -16.94
CA LYS A 310 19.61 8.37 -17.14
C LYS A 310 18.48 9.31 -16.74
N VAL A 311 18.71 10.15 -15.75
CA VAL A 311 17.73 11.13 -15.26
C VAL A 311 17.96 12.48 -15.90
N LEU A 312 19.13 13.09 -15.69
CA LEU A 312 19.44 14.42 -16.23
C LEU A 312 19.64 14.37 -17.74
N GLY A 313 20.34 13.35 -18.26
CA GLY A 313 20.61 13.15 -19.69
C GLY A 313 19.35 12.92 -20.54
N ALA A 314 18.24 12.49 -19.95
CA ALA A 314 16.94 12.41 -20.60
C ALA A 314 16.35 13.80 -20.94
N LYS A 315 16.89 14.88 -20.34
CA LYS A 315 16.46 16.27 -20.52
C LYS A 315 14.95 16.44 -20.37
N PRO A 316 14.35 15.99 -19.27
CA PRO A 316 12.92 16.14 -19.06
C PRO A 316 12.56 17.60 -18.79
N ASP A 317 11.35 18.00 -19.16
CA ASP A 317 10.75 19.28 -18.78
C ASP A 317 10.20 19.22 -17.34
N LEU A 318 9.70 18.05 -16.97
CA LEU A 318 9.14 17.76 -15.65
C LEU A 318 9.67 16.43 -15.12
N ILE A 319 10.15 16.42 -13.88
CA ILE A 319 10.46 15.19 -13.12
C ILE A 319 9.38 14.99 -12.06
N ILE A 320 8.88 13.76 -11.94
CA ILE A 320 8.07 13.28 -10.83
C ILE A 320 8.93 12.26 -10.09
N SER A 321 9.32 12.54 -8.84
CA SER A 321 10.11 11.60 -8.04
C SER A 321 9.27 10.97 -6.94
N GLU A 322 9.32 9.62 -6.84
CA GLU A 322 8.67 8.84 -5.79
C GLU A 322 9.62 7.74 -5.31
N PHE A 323 9.90 7.68 -4.00
CA PHE A 323 10.81 6.72 -3.39
C PHE A 323 10.25 6.23 -2.05
N VAL A 324 9.52 5.13 -2.05
CA VAL A 324 9.05 4.51 -0.80
C VAL A 324 10.23 3.94 0.00
N ASN A 325 11.27 3.47 -0.68
CA ASN A 325 12.45 2.90 -0.03
C ASN A 325 13.30 3.94 0.70
N ASP A 326 13.32 5.20 0.25
CA ASP A 326 14.00 6.28 0.99
C ASP A 326 13.41 6.47 2.39
N ALA A 327 12.12 6.23 2.56
CA ALA A 327 11.45 6.35 3.84
C ALA A 327 11.85 5.26 4.85
N SER A 328 12.50 4.19 4.40
CA SER A 328 13.03 3.12 5.25
C SER A 328 14.50 3.34 5.65
N LEU A 329 15.16 4.37 5.11
CA LEU A 329 16.51 4.73 5.51
C LEU A 329 16.49 5.36 6.90
N GLU A 330 17.35 4.89 7.81
CA GLU A 330 17.53 5.47 9.13
C GLU A 330 18.42 6.73 9.06
N GLU A 331 18.01 7.70 8.22
CA GLU A 331 18.76 8.92 7.98
C GLU A 331 18.36 10.04 8.97
N LYS A 332 19.31 10.93 9.22
CA LYS A 332 19.02 12.20 9.90
C LYS A 332 18.37 13.18 8.91
N GLU A 333 17.57 14.08 9.44
CA GLU A 333 16.94 15.17 8.68
C GLU A 333 17.95 15.93 7.80
N THR A 334 19.14 16.21 8.35
CA THR A 334 20.21 16.93 7.64
C THR A 334 20.71 16.21 6.39
N GLU A 335 20.74 14.88 6.38
CA GLU A 335 21.17 14.08 5.23
C GLU A 335 20.09 14.09 4.14
N ILE A 336 18.83 13.95 4.54
CA ILE A 336 17.68 14.05 3.63
C ILE A 336 17.66 15.43 2.96
N LEU A 337 17.79 16.50 3.75
CA LEU A 337 17.82 17.88 3.24
C LEU A 337 18.99 18.11 2.28
N LYS A 338 20.19 17.65 2.62
CA LYS A 338 21.38 17.79 1.78
C LYS A 338 21.22 17.07 0.43
N ARG A 339 20.68 15.85 0.44
CA ARG A 339 20.38 15.07 -0.76
C ARG A 339 19.38 15.80 -1.65
N HIS A 340 18.25 16.23 -1.10
CA HIS A 340 17.21 16.92 -1.87
C HIS A 340 17.67 18.30 -2.37
N ALA A 341 18.54 19.01 -1.63
CA ALA A 341 19.16 20.25 -2.12
C ALA A 341 20.09 20.00 -3.32
N ARG A 342 20.87 18.89 -3.32
CA ARG A 342 21.68 18.47 -4.47
C ARG A 342 20.79 18.17 -5.69
N LEU A 343 19.72 17.38 -5.51
CA LEU A 343 18.76 17.06 -6.58
C LEU A 343 18.14 18.33 -7.17
N LEU A 344 17.68 19.24 -6.32
CA LEU A 344 17.10 20.51 -6.75
C LEU A 344 18.09 21.36 -7.56
N ALA A 345 19.34 21.42 -7.13
CA ALA A 345 20.38 22.13 -7.87
C ALA A 345 20.59 21.54 -9.27
N SER A 346 20.70 20.20 -9.36
CA SER A 346 20.86 19.49 -10.63
C SER A 346 19.65 19.70 -11.59
N PHE A 347 18.43 19.65 -11.06
CA PHE A 347 17.21 19.88 -11.86
C PHE A 347 17.10 21.33 -12.36
N ARG A 348 17.48 22.31 -11.51
CA ARG A 348 17.52 23.72 -11.91
C ARG A 348 18.56 23.99 -12.98
N GLU A 349 19.73 23.35 -12.91
CA GLU A 349 20.80 23.49 -13.89
C GLU A 349 20.35 23.09 -15.31
N ILE A 350 19.60 22.01 -15.45
CA ILE A 350 19.04 21.57 -16.74
C ILE A 350 17.69 22.21 -17.08
N GLY A 351 17.20 23.12 -16.22
CA GLY A 351 15.96 23.84 -16.46
C GLY A 351 14.68 22.98 -16.30
N THR A 352 14.69 21.94 -15.49
CA THR A 352 13.57 21.01 -15.25
C THR A 352 12.72 21.47 -14.07
N GLU A 353 11.40 21.35 -14.17
CA GLU A 353 10.47 21.50 -13.06
C GLU A 353 10.35 20.16 -12.30
N TRP A 354 10.03 20.23 -11.02
CA TRP A 354 10.02 19.06 -10.14
C TRP A 354 8.73 18.95 -9.36
N ILE A 355 8.13 17.75 -9.38
CA ILE A 355 7.10 17.31 -8.44
C ILE A 355 7.70 16.26 -7.52
N ILE A 356 7.64 16.49 -6.23
CA ILE A 356 7.87 15.45 -5.23
C ILE A 356 6.54 14.76 -4.97
N LEU A 357 6.48 13.46 -5.18
CA LEU A 357 5.35 12.61 -4.87
C LEU A 357 5.70 11.84 -3.60
N THR A 358 4.98 12.12 -2.50
CA THR A 358 5.25 11.44 -1.23
C THR A 358 4.88 9.97 -1.31
N PRO A 359 5.63 9.07 -0.66
CA PRO A 359 5.32 7.64 -0.66
C PRO A 359 4.00 7.34 0.06
N HIS A 360 3.38 6.25 -0.32
CA HIS A 360 2.20 5.69 0.31
C HIS A 360 2.51 5.09 1.70
N TYR A 361 1.47 4.70 2.43
CA TYR A 361 1.62 3.88 3.64
C TYR A 361 1.97 2.45 3.24
N VAL A 362 2.85 1.86 4.02
CA VAL A 362 3.31 0.47 3.88
C VAL A 362 2.86 -0.34 5.11
N LYS A 363 3.27 -1.58 5.22
CA LYS A 363 2.99 -2.43 6.38
C LYS A 363 3.25 -1.65 7.68
N PRO A 364 2.32 -1.64 8.66
CA PRO A 364 2.38 -0.75 9.81
C PRO A 364 3.68 -0.81 10.61
N ASP A 365 4.21 -2.00 10.88
CA ASP A 365 5.46 -2.19 11.61
C ASP A 365 6.68 -1.58 10.89
N TRP A 366 6.67 -1.50 9.56
CA TRP A 366 7.70 -0.81 8.78
C TRP A 366 7.63 0.72 8.90
N MET A 367 6.48 1.23 9.33
CA MET A 367 6.28 2.65 9.60
C MET A 367 6.45 2.99 11.09
N GLY A 368 6.76 2.01 11.94
CA GLY A 368 6.79 2.18 13.39
C GLY A 368 5.39 2.29 14.02
N LEU A 369 4.36 1.78 13.35
CA LEU A 369 2.98 1.83 13.79
C LEU A 369 2.54 0.47 14.32
N ALA A 370 1.71 0.46 15.38
CA ALA A 370 1.14 -0.78 15.92
C ALA A 370 -0.06 -1.29 15.09
N ARG A 371 -0.73 -0.42 14.34
CA ARG A 371 -1.95 -0.72 13.58
C ARG A 371 -2.13 0.26 12.43
N GLN A 372 -3.09 -0.02 11.53
CA GLN A 372 -3.39 0.80 10.35
C GLN A 372 -4.55 1.80 10.57
N ARG A 373 -5.16 1.82 11.74
CA ARG A 373 -6.32 2.64 12.06
C ARG A 373 -5.95 3.83 12.94
N ASP A 374 -6.75 4.89 12.91
CA ASP A 374 -6.60 6.10 13.73
C ASP A 374 -5.29 6.87 13.46
N ILE A 375 -4.81 6.82 12.22
CA ILE A 375 -3.53 7.43 11.81
C ILE A 375 -3.81 8.46 10.73
N ASP A 376 -3.90 9.72 11.11
CA ASP A 376 -4.18 10.84 10.20
C ASP A 376 -2.91 11.38 9.52
N GLU A 377 -1.74 11.18 10.14
CA GLU A 377 -0.48 11.72 9.65
C GLU A 377 0.61 10.64 9.57
N ASP A 378 1.46 10.76 8.56
CA ASP A 378 2.59 9.88 8.34
C ASP A 378 3.65 10.11 9.43
N PRO A 379 4.05 9.07 10.20
CA PRO A 379 5.03 9.20 11.27
C PRO A 379 6.46 9.28 10.76
N ARG A 380 6.71 8.97 9.47
CA ARG A 380 8.06 8.86 8.92
C ARG A 380 8.72 10.23 8.78
N LEU A 381 9.95 10.35 9.33
CA LEU A 381 10.76 11.56 9.23
C LEU A 381 10.95 12.03 7.79
N TYR A 382 11.19 11.08 6.89
CA TYR A 382 11.36 11.34 5.46
C TYR A 382 10.20 12.15 4.87
N VAL A 383 8.96 11.73 5.11
CA VAL A 383 7.77 12.41 4.59
C VAL A 383 7.62 13.82 5.16
N ARG A 384 7.86 13.99 6.46
CA ARG A 384 7.85 15.31 7.09
C ARG A 384 8.87 16.27 6.44
N VAL A 385 10.09 15.78 6.24
CA VAL A 385 11.15 16.58 5.61
C VAL A 385 10.81 16.92 4.16
N LEU A 386 10.21 16.02 3.39
CA LEU A 386 9.75 16.33 2.02
C LEU A 386 8.73 17.47 2.00
N ARG A 387 7.77 17.48 2.92
CA ARG A 387 6.77 18.55 3.05
C ARG A 387 7.42 19.89 3.35
N GLU A 388 8.30 19.95 4.34
CA GLU A 388 9.02 21.15 4.74
C GLU A 388 9.95 21.66 3.63
N PHE A 389 10.71 20.75 3.01
CA PHE A 389 11.62 21.09 1.91
C PHE A 389 10.86 21.65 0.69
N SER A 390 9.75 21.03 0.32
CA SER A 390 8.90 21.49 -0.78
C SER A 390 8.34 22.89 -0.53
N ALA A 391 7.83 23.13 0.66
CA ALA A 391 7.26 24.43 1.05
C ALA A 391 8.34 25.55 1.01
N ILE A 392 9.52 25.30 1.61
CA ILE A 392 10.60 26.29 1.69
C ILE A 392 11.16 26.62 0.29
N ASN A 393 11.31 25.61 -0.57
CA ASN A 393 11.93 25.77 -1.88
C ASN A 393 10.94 26.04 -3.02
N ARG A 394 9.63 26.13 -2.71
CA ARG A 394 8.52 26.31 -3.67
C ARG A 394 8.53 25.23 -4.76
N ILE A 395 8.63 23.97 -4.35
CA ILE A 395 8.54 22.79 -5.21
C ILE A 395 7.12 22.24 -5.13
N ALA A 396 6.58 21.79 -6.24
CA ALA A 396 5.28 21.13 -6.25
C ALA A 396 5.32 19.81 -5.45
N LEU A 397 4.41 19.66 -4.51
CA LEU A 397 4.25 18.47 -3.68
C LEU A 397 2.93 17.79 -3.97
N ALA A 398 2.97 16.57 -4.51
CA ALA A 398 1.83 15.68 -4.60
C ALA A 398 1.82 14.80 -3.34
N ASP A 399 0.98 15.16 -2.37
CA ASP A 399 1.01 14.55 -1.03
C ASP A 399 0.12 13.31 -0.94
N ALA A 400 0.52 12.20 -1.59
CA ALA A 400 -0.20 10.94 -1.53
C ALA A 400 -0.23 10.36 -0.11
N SER A 401 0.84 10.52 0.66
CA SER A 401 0.90 10.07 2.06
C SER A 401 -0.21 10.68 2.91
N ARG A 402 -0.55 11.96 2.69
CA ARG A 402 -1.64 12.62 3.41
C ARG A 402 -2.99 11.96 3.13
N ARG A 403 -3.24 11.55 1.88
CA ARG A 403 -4.45 10.83 1.52
C ARG A 403 -4.51 9.45 2.16
N TYR A 404 -3.39 8.73 2.17
CA TYR A 404 -3.29 7.44 2.85
C TYR A 404 -3.57 7.57 4.35
N GLY A 405 -3.07 8.60 5.02
CA GLY A 405 -3.29 8.85 6.44
C GLY A 405 -4.76 9.05 6.83
N ARG A 406 -5.61 9.43 5.88
CA ARG A 406 -7.03 9.68 6.11
C ARG A 406 -7.95 8.55 5.65
N LEU A 407 -7.42 7.51 5.01
CA LEU A 407 -8.25 6.41 4.49
C LEU A 407 -9.07 5.69 5.56
N TRP A 408 -8.51 5.52 6.77
CA TRP A 408 -9.26 4.92 7.87
C TRP A 408 -10.52 5.71 8.23
N ARG A 409 -10.50 7.05 8.13
CA ARG A 409 -11.67 7.91 8.36
C ARG A 409 -12.70 7.80 7.24
N GLN A 410 -12.28 7.35 6.08
CA GLN A 410 -13.13 7.04 4.92
C GLN A 410 -13.64 5.59 4.95
N GLY A 411 -13.34 4.87 6.01
CA GLY A 411 -13.73 3.47 6.17
C GLY A 411 -12.85 2.48 5.39
N ILE A 412 -11.64 2.88 4.96
CA ILE A 412 -10.77 2.05 4.12
C ILE A 412 -9.56 1.55 4.90
N PRO A 413 -9.41 0.24 5.08
CA PRO A 413 -8.17 -0.34 5.57
C PRO A 413 -7.07 -0.20 4.52
N PHE A 414 -6.01 0.59 4.76
CA PHE A 414 -5.02 0.87 3.72
C PHE A 414 -4.21 -0.37 3.30
N LEU A 415 -4.05 -1.37 4.17
CA LEU A 415 -3.38 -2.63 3.80
C LEU A 415 -4.09 -3.36 2.65
N THR A 416 -5.38 -3.17 2.48
CA THR A 416 -6.15 -3.79 1.38
C THR A 416 -5.87 -3.14 0.02
N LEU A 417 -5.16 -2.01 0.01
CA LEU A 417 -4.66 -1.34 -1.19
C LEU A 417 -3.26 -1.81 -1.61
N MET A 418 -2.74 -2.89 -1.00
CA MET A 418 -1.42 -3.46 -1.29
C MET A 418 -1.55 -4.79 -2.03
N GLU A 419 -0.83 -4.96 -3.14
CA GLU A 419 -0.76 -6.23 -3.87
C GLU A 419 -0.05 -7.31 -3.05
N ASN A 420 0.94 -6.92 -2.26
CA ASN A 420 1.78 -7.85 -1.50
C ASN A 420 1.62 -7.74 0.02
N GLY A 421 0.71 -6.91 0.51
CA GLY A 421 0.54 -6.68 1.94
C GLY A 421 1.75 -6.07 2.66
N ILE A 422 2.77 -5.63 1.94
CA ILE A 422 4.03 -5.07 2.46
C ILE A 422 4.19 -3.61 2.05
N ASN A 423 4.48 -3.37 0.77
CA ASN A 423 4.88 -2.06 0.26
C ASN A 423 4.54 -1.78 -1.22
N HIS A 424 3.90 -2.70 -1.93
CA HIS A 424 3.52 -2.45 -3.32
C HIS A 424 2.02 -2.17 -3.42
N PRO A 425 1.62 -0.95 -3.82
CA PRO A 425 0.22 -0.60 -3.93
C PRO A 425 -0.43 -1.31 -5.13
N ASN A 426 -1.68 -1.73 -4.96
CA ASN A 426 -2.51 -2.25 -6.04
C ASN A 426 -3.01 -1.11 -6.95
N ARG A 427 -3.89 -1.44 -7.90
CA ARG A 427 -4.46 -0.46 -8.83
C ARG A 427 -5.09 0.75 -8.11
N ASP A 428 -5.86 0.51 -7.06
CA ASP A 428 -6.56 1.57 -6.33
C ASP A 428 -5.58 2.41 -5.50
N GLY A 429 -4.55 1.78 -4.93
CA GLY A 429 -3.44 2.49 -4.29
C GLY A 429 -2.68 3.39 -5.27
N HIS A 430 -2.41 2.93 -6.49
CA HIS A 430 -1.81 3.76 -7.54
C HIS A 430 -2.73 4.89 -8.01
N GLN A 431 -4.06 4.71 -7.94
CA GLN A 431 -5.00 5.77 -8.28
C GLN A 431 -4.88 6.96 -7.31
N ILE A 432 -4.63 6.70 -6.02
CA ILE A 432 -4.39 7.76 -5.02
C ILE A 432 -3.16 8.60 -5.38
N PHE A 433 -2.09 7.99 -5.88
CA PHE A 433 -0.94 8.73 -6.40
C PHE A 433 -1.30 9.61 -7.60
N ALA A 434 -2.03 9.05 -8.57
CA ALA A 434 -2.46 9.80 -9.74
C ALA A 434 -3.34 10.99 -9.34
N GLU A 435 -4.28 10.82 -8.43
CA GLU A 435 -5.15 11.88 -7.92
C GLU A 435 -4.38 12.96 -7.16
N SER A 436 -3.33 12.57 -6.41
CA SER A 436 -2.45 13.53 -5.74
C SER A 436 -1.68 14.40 -6.74
N LEU A 437 -1.24 13.83 -7.87
CA LEU A 437 -0.65 14.58 -8.98
C LEU A 437 -1.68 15.48 -9.66
N ILE A 438 -2.86 14.95 -9.95
CA ILE A 438 -3.98 15.68 -10.59
C ILE A 438 -4.38 16.90 -9.77
N SER A 439 -4.40 16.80 -8.44
CA SER A 439 -4.78 17.89 -7.55
C SER A 439 -3.93 19.14 -7.71
N LEU A 440 -2.69 19.01 -8.19
CA LEU A 440 -1.82 20.15 -8.49
C LEU A 440 -2.28 20.95 -9.69
N PHE A 441 -2.96 20.31 -10.64
CA PHE A 441 -3.42 20.89 -11.92
C PHE A 441 -4.90 21.20 -11.93
N ALA A 442 -5.67 20.70 -10.96
CA ALA A 442 -7.09 20.98 -10.81
C ALA A 442 -7.29 22.28 -10.03
N GLY A 443 -8.17 23.13 -10.51
CA GLY A 443 -8.69 24.30 -9.78
C GLY A 443 -10.17 24.15 -9.49
N SER A 444 -10.74 24.98 -8.61
CA SER A 444 -12.13 24.89 -8.14
C SER A 444 -13.24 24.98 -9.20
N SER A 445 -12.87 25.17 -10.46
CA SER A 445 -13.79 25.21 -11.61
C SER A 445 -13.70 23.98 -12.53
N SER A 446 -13.03 22.90 -12.10
CA SER A 446 -12.64 21.78 -13.01
C SER A 446 -12.99 20.38 -12.51
N ILE A 447 -13.82 20.24 -11.46
CA ILE A 447 -14.33 18.92 -11.00
C ILE A 447 -15.84 18.93 -11.06
#